data_a15f462f03a95cb209d80d4319e38ada
#
_entry.id   a15f462f03a95cb209d80d4319e38ada
#
_cell.length_a   1.000
_cell.length_b   1.000
_cell.length_c   1.000
_cell.angle_alpha   90.00
_cell.angle_beta   90.00
_cell.angle_gamma   90.00
#
_symmetry.space_group_name_H-M   'P 1'
#
loop_
_entity.id
_entity.type
_entity.pdbx_description
1 polymer ?
#
loop_
_entity_poly.entity_id
_entity_poly.type
_entity_poly.pdbx_seq_one_letter_code
_entity_poly.pdbx_strand_id
1 'polypeptide(L)'
;AAIIIGITLFLSKNDLQGCGDIPDAARQQCAAADVIVAVSGGDTSARTAEAVRLYKNNWAHKLVFSGAAADKTGPSNARAMKRQAIVAGVPASDILIEETSETTAENASQTVRLLKQKQISSVILVTSAYHSRRVSIEFTKAAPNILTRSHPVVADNQWSNMWWTTVIGWQL
;
A
#
# COMPACT_ATOMS: atom_id res chain seq x y z
N ALA A 1 2.34 6.96 27.97
CA ALA A 1 1.48 7.49 26.90
C ALA A 1 2.28 8.19 25.80
N ALA A 2 3.14 9.19 26.10
CA ALA A 2 3.88 9.97 25.07
C ALA A 2 4.77 9.11 24.16
N ILE A 3 5.50 8.13 24.70
CA ILE A 3 6.37 7.23 23.94
C ILE A 3 5.55 6.40 22.93
N ILE A 4 4.42 5.84 23.34
CA ILE A 4 3.54 5.03 22.49
C ILE A 4 2.97 5.86 21.35
N ILE A 5 2.51 7.08 21.66
CA ILE A 5 2.03 8.02 20.63
C ILE A 5 3.17 8.33 19.64
N GLY A 6 4.37 8.59 20.13
CA GLY A 6 5.55 8.84 19.30
C GLY A 6 5.87 7.66 18.38
N ILE A 7 5.83 6.42 18.86
CA ILE A 7 6.03 5.20 18.05
C ILE A 7 4.93 5.07 17.00
N THR A 8 3.67 5.24 17.38
CA THR A 8 2.54 5.15 16.46
C THR A 8 2.66 6.16 15.31
N LEU A 9 2.93 7.42 15.63
CA LEU A 9 3.13 8.47 14.63
C LEU A 9 4.36 8.23 13.76
N PHE A 10 5.43 7.71 14.35
CA PHE A 10 6.66 7.40 13.61
C PHE A 10 6.44 6.27 12.59
N LEU A 11 5.73 5.20 12.94
CA LEU A 11 5.48 4.05 12.07
C LEU A 11 4.45 4.39 10.99
N SER A 12 3.41 5.14 11.33
CA SER A 12 2.28 5.47 10.46
C SER A 12 2.58 6.66 9.54
N LYS A 13 3.53 6.46 8.63
CA LYS A 13 3.84 7.50 7.62
C LYS A 13 2.64 7.70 6.71
N ASN A 14 2.09 8.93 6.67
CA ASN A 14 0.97 9.33 5.83
C ASN A 14 1.31 10.63 5.09
N ASP A 15 1.69 10.51 3.83
CA ASP A 15 2.04 11.66 2.98
C ASP A 15 0.79 12.34 2.39
N LEU A 16 -0.40 11.71 2.48
CA LEU A 16 -1.68 12.30 2.05
C LEU A 16 -2.46 12.92 3.22
N GLN A 17 -1.84 13.06 4.38
CA GLN A 17 -2.48 13.70 5.52
C GLN A 17 -2.88 15.15 5.19
N GLY A 18 -4.15 15.49 5.45
CA GLY A 18 -4.70 16.81 5.12
C GLY A 18 -5.14 16.96 3.65
N CYS A 19 -5.03 15.93 2.83
CA CYS A 19 -5.69 15.87 1.53
C CYS A 19 -7.15 15.43 1.70
N GLY A 20 -8.02 15.89 0.78
CA GLY A 20 -9.43 15.47 0.73
C GLY A 20 -9.61 14.04 0.21
N ASP A 21 -10.86 13.65 -0.02
CA ASP A 21 -11.18 12.32 -0.57
C ASP A 21 -10.79 12.17 -2.04
N ILE A 22 -10.75 13.27 -2.78
CA ILE A 22 -10.33 13.32 -4.18
C ILE A 22 -9.00 14.07 -4.31
N PRO A 23 -8.18 13.77 -5.34
CA PRO A 23 -6.93 14.49 -5.56
C PRO A 23 -7.16 15.97 -5.88
N ASP A 24 -6.17 16.78 -5.51
CA ASP A 24 -6.14 18.21 -5.76
C ASP A 24 -4.82 18.56 -6.47
N ALA A 25 -4.88 18.84 -7.76
CA ALA A 25 -3.71 19.15 -8.58
C ALA A 25 -3.01 20.46 -8.19
N ALA A 26 -3.69 21.35 -7.46
CA ALA A 26 -3.08 22.61 -6.99
C ALA A 26 -2.08 22.38 -5.84
N ARG A 27 -2.18 21.24 -5.16
CA ARG A 27 -1.27 20.83 -4.08
C ARG A 27 -0.51 19.57 -4.47
N GLN A 28 0.78 19.68 -4.76
CA GLN A 28 1.61 18.58 -5.25
C GLN A 28 1.48 17.29 -4.39
N GLN A 29 1.45 17.42 -3.07
CA GLN A 29 1.27 16.25 -2.19
C GLN A 29 -0.09 15.58 -2.35
N CYS A 30 -1.13 16.31 -2.78
CA CYS A 30 -2.49 15.83 -2.97
C CYS A 30 -2.83 15.56 -4.44
N ALA A 31 -1.87 15.68 -5.34
CA ALA A 31 -2.09 15.37 -6.76
C ALA A 31 -2.31 13.86 -6.98
N ALA A 32 -3.03 13.49 -8.04
CA ALA A 32 -3.13 12.10 -8.47
C ALA A 32 -1.75 11.50 -8.77
N ALA A 33 -1.62 10.18 -8.65
CA ALA A 33 -0.44 9.43 -9.04
C ALA A 33 -0.71 8.63 -10.31
N ASP A 34 0.35 8.09 -10.92
CA ASP A 34 0.20 7.18 -12.07
C ASP A 34 -0.42 5.85 -11.61
N VAL A 35 -0.08 5.39 -10.40
CA VAL A 35 -0.53 4.10 -9.89
C VAL A 35 -0.65 4.09 -8.36
N ILE A 36 -1.58 3.29 -7.85
CA ILE A 36 -1.67 2.91 -6.44
C ILE A 36 -1.07 1.50 -6.32
N VAL A 37 -0.12 1.33 -5.41
CA VAL A 37 0.51 0.04 -5.10
C VAL A 37 0.08 -0.40 -3.70
N ALA A 38 -0.60 -1.55 -3.59
CA ALA A 38 -0.88 -2.17 -2.31
C ALA A 38 -0.04 -3.44 -2.14
N VAL A 39 0.71 -3.49 -1.03
CA VAL A 39 1.54 -4.66 -0.69
C VAL A 39 0.79 -5.58 0.26
N SER A 40 0.94 -6.88 0.05
CA SER A 40 0.30 -7.91 0.89
C SER A 40 0.92 -8.01 2.29
N GLY A 41 0.31 -8.81 3.14
CA GLY A 41 0.69 -9.03 4.54
C GLY A 41 -0.28 -8.35 5.51
N GLY A 42 -0.29 -8.79 6.76
CA GLY A 42 -1.26 -8.29 7.73
C GLY A 42 -2.70 -8.41 7.23
N ASP A 43 -3.51 -7.37 7.41
CA ASP A 43 -4.86 -7.30 6.85
C ASP A 43 -4.84 -6.96 5.36
N THR A 44 -4.50 -7.96 4.54
CA THR A 44 -4.45 -7.84 3.07
C THR A 44 -5.79 -7.38 2.49
N SER A 45 -6.91 -7.78 3.09
CA SER A 45 -8.26 -7.38 2.62
C SER A 45 -8.52 -5.89 2.83
N ALA A 46 -8.18 -5.36 4.00
CA ALA A 46 -8.31 -3.92 4.30
C ALA A 46 -7.41 -3.08 3.38
N ARG A 47 -6.18 -3.54 3.11
CA ARG A 47 -5.26 -2.86 2.17
C ARG A 47 -5.83 -2.83 0.75
N THR A 48 -6.44 -3.93 0.31
CA THR A 48 -7.11 -3.99 -1.00
C THR A 48 -8.30 -3.03 -1.07
N ALA A 49 -9.15 -3.05 -0.04
CA ALA A 49 -10.33 -2.17 0.02
C ALA A 49 -9.93 -0.68 -0.04
N GLU A 50 -8.88 -0.30 0.68
CA GLU A 50 -8.38 1.07 0.67
C GLU A 50 -7.77 1.48 -0.68
N ALA A 51 -7.00 0.60 -1.32
CA ALA A 51 -6.48 0.84 -2.66
C ALA A 51 -7.62 1.02 -3.69
N VAL A 52 -8.68 0.22 -3.59
CA VAL A 52 -9.88 0.35 -4.43
C VAL A 52 -10.62 1.65 -4.14
N ARG A 53 -10.74 2.08 -2.88
CA ARG A 53 -11.34 3.36 -2.51
C ARG A 53 -10.61 4.53 -3.16
N LEU A 54 -9.28 4.55 -3.05
CA LEU A 54 -8.45 5.57 -3.69
C LEU A 54 -8.59 5.56 -5.22
N TYR A 55 -8.61 4.37 -5.84
CA TYR A 55 -8.82 4.22 -7.28
C TYR A 55 -10.17 4.84 -7.71
N LYS A 56 -11.26 4.50 -7.02
CA LYS A 56 -12.60 5.03 -7.30
C LYS A 56 -12.70 6.54 -7.11
N ASN A 57 -11.87 7.10 -6.25
CA ASN A 57 -11.78 8.53 -5.99
C ASN A 57 -10.76 9.24 -6.93
N ASN A 58 -10.32 8.56 -7.99
CA ASN A 58 -9.42 9.08 -9.03
C ASN A 58 -8.01 9.48 -8.54
N TRP A 59 -7.54 8.89 -7.43
CA TRP A 59 -6.17 9.08 -6.97
C TRP A 59 -5.13 8.44 -7.91
N ALA A 60 -5.54 7.44 -8.69
CA ALA A 60 -4.82 6.89 -9.84
C ALA A 60 -5.78 6.09 -10.71
N HIS A 61 -5.37 5.82 -11.95
CA HIS A 61 -6.16 5.01 -12.91
C HIS A 61 -5.64 3.58 -13.05
N LYS A 62 -4.65 3.18 -12.27
CA LYS A 62 -4.10 1.82 -12.24
C LYS A 62 -3.83 1.38 -10.80
N LEU A 63 -3.98 0.07 -10.59
CA LEU A 63 -3.60 -0.60 -9.34
C LEU A 63 -2.46 -1.58 -9.60
N VAL A 64 -1.57 -1.71 -8.64
CA VAL A 64 -0.60 -2.82 -8.54
C VAL A 64 -0.80 -3.50 -7.21
N PHE A 65 -0.99 -4.81 -7.22
CA PHE A 65 -0.96 -5.65 -6.03
C PHE A 65 0.31 -6.48 -6.03
N SER A 66 1.02 -6.49 -4.90
CA SER A 66 2.30 -7.19 -4.78
C SER A 66 2.31 -8.12 -3.57
N GLY A 67 2.77 -9.34 -3.78
CA GLY A 67 3.02 -10.34 -2.76
C GLY A 67 2.72 -11.76 -3.19
N ALA A 68 3.63 -12.67 -2.83
CA ALA A 68 3.52 -14.11 -3.03
C ALA A 68 2.38 -14.74 -2.20
N ALA A 69 2.18 -16.03 -2.36
CA ALA A 69 1.30 -16.80 -1.50
C ALA A 69 1.90 -16.91 -0.09
N ALA A 70 1.07 -16.68 0.93
CA ALA A 70 1.44 -17.00 2.31
C ALA A 70 1.59 -18.53 2.50
N ASP A 71 0.78 -19.27 1.77
CA ASP A 71 0.82 -20.73 1.62
C ASP A 71 1.23 -21.05 0.17
N LYS A 72 2.37 -21.70 0.00
CA LYS A 72 2.95 -22.00 -1.32
C LYS A 72 2.08 -22.93 -2.20
N THR A 73 1.03 -23.49 -1.64
CA THR A 73 0.08 -24.37 -2.35
C THR A 73 -1.14 -23.61 -2.89
N GLY A 74 -1.36 -22.38 -2.42
CA GLY A 74 -2.50 -21.52 -2.78
C GLY A 74 -2.16 -20.46 -3.82
N PRO A 75 -3.17 -19.67 -4.25
CA PRO A 75 -2.94 -18.51 -5.09
C PRO A 75 -2.15 -17.43 -4.34
N SER A 76 -1.35 -16.64 -5.07
CA SER A 76 -0.65 -15.49 -4.48
C SER A 76 -1.60 -14.51 -3.82
N ASN A 77 -1.11 -13.81 -2.79
CA ASN A 77 -1.85 -12.72 -2.16
C ASN A 77 -2.22 -11.64 -3.20
N ALA A 78 -1.29 -11.30 -4.10
CA ALA A 78 -1.56 -10.34 -5.18
C ALA A 78 -2.72 -10.78 -6.07
N ARG A 79 -2.85 -12.08 -6.37
CA ARG A 79 -3.99 -12.63 -7.13
C ARG A 79 -5.30 -12.58 -6.34
N ALA A 80 -5.26 -12.83 -5.05
CA ALA A 80 -6.43 -12.70 -4.18
C ALA A 80 -6.91 -11.24 -4.11
N MET A 81 -5.99 -10.28 -3.94
CA MET A 81 -6.26 -8.84 -3.95
C MET A 81 -6.87 -8.40 -5.29
N LYS A 82 -6.32 -8.88 -6.42
CA LYS A 82 -6.88 -8.63 -7.76
C LYS A 82 -8.33 -9.10 -7.86
N ARG A 83 -8.63 -10.32 -7.41
CA ARG A 83 -10.02 -10.83 -7.42
C ARG A 83 -10.95 -9.95 -6.58
N GLN A 84 -10.53 -9.55 -5.38
CA GLN A 84 -11.32 -8.67 -4.52
C GLN A 84 -11.58 -7.32 -5.21
N ALA A 85 -10.59 -6.72 -5.84
CA ALA A 85 -10.73 -5.44 -6.56
C ALA A 85 -11.68 -5.56 -7.76
N ILE A 86 -11.62 -6.67 -8.53
CA ILE A 86 -12.54 -6.93 -9.65
C ILE A 86 -13.98 -7.04 -9.13
N VAL A 87 -14.22 -7.80 -8.06
CA VAL A 87 -15.54 -7.91 -7.42
C VAL A 87 -16.04 -6.55 -6.94
N ALA A 88 -15.14 -5.68 -6.50
CA ALA A 88 -15.45 -4.30 -6.13
C ALA A 88 -15.66 -3.35 -7.34
N GLY A 89 -15.59 -3.85 -8.58
CA GLY A 89 -15.89 -3.09 -9.79
C GLY A 89 -14.69 -2.44 -10.48
N VAL A 90 -13.44 -2.77 -10.09
CA VAL A 90 -12.25 -2.30 -10.82
C VAL A 90 -12.04 -3.15 -12.07
N PRO A 91 -11.90 -2.54 -13.26
CA PRO A 91 -11.61 -3.29 -14.49
C PRO A 91 -10.32 -4.10 -14.37
N ALA A 92 -10.35 -5.36 -14.81
CA ALA A 92 -9.18 -6.25 -14.76
C ALA A 92 -7.97 -5.71 -15.56
N SER A 93 -8.21 -4.90 -16.61
CA SER A 93 -7.22 -4.19 -17.41
C SER A 93 -6.45 -3.11 -16.64
N ASP A 94 -7.01 -2.62 -15.54
CA ASP A 94 -6.41 -1.56 -14.73
C ASP A 94 -5.61 -2.12 -13.55
N ILE A 95 -5.54 -3.46 -13.43
CA ILE A 95 -4.89 -4.13 -12.32
C ILE A 95 -3.68 -4.94 -12.81
N LEU A 96 -2.50 -4.54 -12.35
CA LEU A 96 -1.26 -5.29 -12.48
C LEU A 96 -1.00 -6.08 -11.19
N ILE A 97 -0.30 -7.22 -11.31
CA ILE A 97 0.09 -8.02 -10.13
C ILE A 97 1.57 -8.39 -10.20
N GLU A 98 2.18 -8.44 -9.04
CA GLU A 98 3.50 -9.00 -8.77
C GLU A 98 3.31 -10.13 -7.74
N GLU A 99 3.68 -11.36 -8.08
CA GLU A 99 3.25 -12.57 -7.36
C GLU A 99 4.39 -13.33 -6.67
N THR A 100 5.62 -12.83 -6.73
CA THR A 100 6.80 -13.59 -6.32
C THR A 100 7.44 -13.14 -5.02
N SER A 101 7.11 -11.93 -4.55
CA SER A 101 7.74 -11.32 -3.38
C SER A 101 7.25 -11.92 -2.07
N GLU A 102 8.18 -12.40 -1.25
CA GLU A 102 7.93 -12.96 0.09
C GLU A 102 8.29 -11.96 1.21
N THR A 103 9.09 -10.94 0.91
CA THR A 103 9.55 -9.92 1.86
C THR A 103 9.21 -8.49 1.41
N THR A 104 9.25 -7.53 2.34
CA THR A 104 9.02 -6.11 2.00
C THR A 104 10.04 -5.57 0.99
N ALA A 105 11.30 -5.98 1.11
CA ALA A 105 12.36 -5.57 0.19
C ALA A 105 12.12 -6.14 -1.22
N GLU A 106 11.67 -7.38 -1.31
CA GLU A 106 11.28 -8.01 -2.59
C GLU A 106 10.03 -7.35 -3.16
N ASN A 107 8.98 -7.09 -2.35
CA ASN A 107 7.81 -6.32 -2.81
C ASN A 107 8.25 -5.02 -3.48
N ALA A 108 9.14 -4.26 -2.85
CA ALA A 108 9.66 -3.03 -3.42
C ALA A 108 10.43 -3.28 -4.73
N SER A 109 11.44 -4.16 -4.71
CA SER A 109 12.33 -4.37 -5.85
C SER A 109 11.61 -4.96 -7.07
N GLN A 110 10.74 -5.95 -6.88
CA GLN A 110 9.99 -6.59 -7.97
C GLN A 110 8.90 -5.66 -8.52
N THR A 111 8.15 -4.98 -7.63
CA THR A 111 7.16 -3.98 -8.08
C THR A 111 7.84 -2.86 -8.87
N VAL A 112 8.97 -2.33 -8.40
CA VAL A 112 9.70 -1.28 -9.11
C VAL A 112 10.14 -1.72 -10.51
N ARG A 113 10.53 -2.98 -10.71
CA ARG A 113 10.80 -3.50 -12.08
C ARG A 113 9.58 -3.38 -12.98
N LEU A 114 8.40 -3.77 -12.47
CA LEU A 114 7.13 -3.65 -13.19
C LEU A 114 6.79 -2.18 -13.49
N LEU A 115 6.98 -1.27 -12.52
CA LEU A 115 6.73 0.16 -12.67
C LEU A 115 7.63 0.78 -13.76
N LYS A 116 8.93 0.45 -13.77
CA LYS A 116 9.88 0.93 -14.78
C LYS A 116 9.52 0.46 -16.19
N GLN A 117 9.10 -0.79 -16.35
CA GLN A 117 8.62 -1.32 -17.65
C GLN A 117 7.39 -0.58 -18.18
N LYS A 118 6.58 -0.01 -17.28
CA LYS A 118 5.37 0.76 -17.61
C LYS A 118 5.59 2.27 -17.61
N GLN A 119 6.84 2.73 -17.44
CA GLN A 119 7.21 4.16 -17.40
C GLN A 119 6.46 4.96 -16.32
N ILE A 120 6.15 4.33 -15.19
CA ILE A 120 5.50 4.93 -14.03
C ILE A 120 6.50 5.83 -13.31
N SER A 121 6.08 7.06 -12.99
CA SER A 121 6.89 8.08 -12.33
C SER A 121 6.39 8.46 -10.93
N SER A 122 5.14 8.14 -10.60
CA SER A 122 4.53 8.49 -9.33
C SER A 122 3.65 7.37 -8.76
N VAL A 123 3.76 7.13 -7.45
CA VAL A 123 3.13 6.00 -6.75
C VAL A 123 2.52 6.46 -5.44
N ILE A 124 1.31 5.97 -5.13
CA ILE A 124 0.76 5.96 -3.78
C ILE A 124 0.87 4.55 -3.22
N LEU A 125 1.60 4.39 -2.11
CA LEU A 125 1.78 3.12 -1.41
C LEU A 125 0.68 2.93 -0.38
N VAL A 126 -0.04 1.82 -0.44
CA VAL A 126 -1.09 1.43 0.50
C VAL A 126 -0.65 0.20 1.29
N THR A 127 -0.61 0.33 2.60
CA THR A 127 -0.30 -0.75 3.54
C THR A 127 -0.83 -0.41 4.93
N SER A 128 -0.76 -1.34 5.87
CA SER A 128 -1.13 -1.09 7.27
C SER A 128 -0.29 0.03 7.90
N ALA A 129 -0.86 0.78 8.83
CA ALA A 129 -0.22 1.94 9.45
C ALA A 129 1.15 1.60 10.07
N TYR A 130 1.24 0.50 10.83
CA TYR A 130 2.49 0.05 11.46
C TYR A 130 3.59 -0.32 10.44
N HIS A 131 3.21 -0.62 9.21
CA HIS A 131 4.10 -1.07 8.14
C HIS A 131 4.48 0.03 7.15
N SER A 132 3.77 1.17 7.18
CA SER A 132 3.84 2.23 6.19
C SER A 132 5.26 2.80 6.03
N ARG A 133 5.94 3.09 7.14
CA ARG A 133 7.31 3.63 7.08
C ARG A 133 8.30 2.63 6.47
N ARG A 134 8.21 1.34 6.83
CA ARG A 134 9.11 0.31 6.29
C ARG A 134 8.93 0.15 4.78
N VAL A 135 7.69 0.07 4.32
CA VAL A 135 7.38 0.00 2.87
C VAL A 135 7.91 1.23 2.14
N SER A 136 7.66 2.43 2.68
CA SER A 136 8.16 3.68 2.10
C SER A 136 9.69 3.68 1.94
N ILE A 137 10.43 3.24 2.97
CA ILE A 137 11.90 3.17 2.93
C ILE A 137 12.38 2.22 1.83
N GLU A 138 11.81 1.01 1.76
CA GLU A 138 12.23 0.01 0.76
C GLU A 138 11.90 0.45 -0.67
N PHE A 139 10.73 1.06 -0.91
CA PHE A 139 10.39 1.61 -2.22
C PHE A 139 11.29 2.79 -2.62
N THR A 140 11.58 3.71 -1.70
CA THR A 140 12.50 4.83 -1.96
C THR A 140 13.91 4.35 -2.30
N LYS A 141 14.42 3.32 -1.60
CA LYS A 141 15.72 2.70 -1.91
C LYS A 141 15.72 2.04 -3.29
N ALA A 142 14.65 1.30 -3.63
CA ALA A 142 14.56 0.57 -4.90
C ALA A 142 14.38 1.50 -6.11
N ALA A 143 13.76 2.66 -5.93
CA ALA A 143 13.47 3.62 -6.99
C ALA A 143 13.51 5.07 -6.50
N PRO A 144 14.70 5.65 -6.29
CA PRO A 144 14.84 7.03 -5.81
C PRO A 144 14.26 8.08 -6.78
N ASN A 145 14.08 7.73 -8.04
CA ASN A 145 13.55 8.62 -9.09
C ASN A 145 12.03 8.50 -9.28
N ILE A 146 11.35 7.62 -8.54
CA ILE A 146 9.89 7.53 -8.56
C ILE A 146 9.34 8.31 -7.36
N LEU A 147 8.44 9.26 -7.62
CA LEU A 147 7.76 9.99 -6.54
C LEU A 147 6.87 9.02 -5.76
N THR A 148 7.26 8.73 -4.53
CA THR A 148 6.56 7.77 -3.67
C THR A 148 5.89 8.50 -2.52
N ARG A 149 4.57 8.31 -2.37
CA ARG A 149 3.76 8.82 -1.26
C ARG A 149 3.07 7.67 -0.55
N SER A 150 3.09 7.68 0.76
CA SER A 150 2.47 6.64 1.60
C SER A 150 1.08 7.07 2.05
N HIS A 151 0.15 6.14 1.98
CA HIS A 151 -1.20 6.26 2.53
C HIS A 151 -1.53 5.02 3.36
N PRO A 152 -1.45 5.11 4.71
CA PRO A 152 -1.69 3.97 5.58
C PRO A 152 -3.17 3.64 5.69
N VAL A 153 -3.49 2.35 5.75
CA VAL A 153 -4.81 1.86 6.16
C VAL A 153 -4.99 2.13 7.64
N VAL A 154 -6.05 2.83 8.00
CA VAL A 154 -6.37 3.17 9.39
C VAL A 154 -7.22 2.09 10.05
N ALA A 155 -8.17 1.50 9.30
CA ALA A 155 -9.03 0.41 9.77
C ALA A 155 -8.39 -0.95 9.42
N ASP A 156 -7.52 -1.44 10.30
CA ASP A 156 -6.79 -2.71 10.14
C ASP A 156 -7.10 -3.60 11.35
N ASN A 157 -7.53 -4.85 11.11
CA ASN A 157 -7.89 -5.79 12.17
C ASN A 157 -6.70 -6.18 13.07
N GLN A 158 -5.46 -6.01 12.59
CA GLN A 158 -4.23 -6.32 13.33
C GLN A 158 -3.63 -5.09 13.99
N TRP A 159 -4.07 -3.87 13.65
CA TRP A 159 -3.55 -2.63 14.18
C TRP A 159 -4.69 -1.67 14.55
N SER A 160 -4.86 -1.46 15.85
CA SER A 160 -5.80 -0.46 16.40
C SER A 160 -5.02 0.67 17.09
N ASN A 161 -5.72 1.74 17.45
CA ASN A 161 -5.16 2.80 18.29
C ASN A 161 -4.72 2.31 19.68
N MET A 162 -5.05 1.06 20.03
CA MET A 162 -4.71 0.38 21.29
C MET A 162 -3.77 -0.81 21.05
N TRP A 163 -2.98 -0.82 19.96
CA TRP A 163 -2.10 -1.93 19.58
C TRP A 163 -1.17 -2.41 20.73
N TRP A 164 -0.71 -1.50 21.58
CA TRP A 164 0.15 -1.81 22.74
C TRP A 164 -0.54 -2.61 23.85
N THR A 165 -1.87 -2.78 23.77
CA THR A 165 -2.63 -3.61 24.72
C THR A 165 -2.77 -5.05 24.24
N THR A 166 -2.31 -5.38 23.05
CA THR A 166 -2.46 -6.70 22.43
C THR A 166 -1.11 -7.37 22.20
N VAL A 167 -1.07 -8.70 22.35
CA VAL A 167 0.14 -9.50 22.05
C VAL A 167 0.54 -9.33 20.57
N ILE A 168 -0.42 -9.32 19.67
CA ILE A 168 -0.20 -9.16 18.23
C ILE A 168 0.47 -7.80 17.94
N GLY A 169 0.02 -6.72 18.59
CA GLY A 169 0.58 -5.39 18.40
C GLY A 169 2.07 -5.28 18.75
N TRP A 170 2.55 -6.08 19.69
CA TRP A 170 3.98 -6.12 20.04
C TRP A 170 4.82 -7.06 19.16
N GLN A 171 4.19 -7.89 18.34
CA GLN A 171 4.84 -8.83 17.41
C GLN A 171 4.97 -8.28 15.98
N LEU A 172 4.32 -7.15 15.68
CA LEU A 172 4.33 -6.49 14.37
C LEU A 172 5.49 -5.51 14.25
#